data_a764a2149e859457dbc61a7413d4f178
#
_entry.id   a764a2149e859457dbc61a7413d4f178
#
_cell.length_a   1.000
_cell.length_b   1.000
_cell.length_c   1.000
_cell.angle_alpha   90.00
_cell.angle_beta   90.00
_cell.angle_gamma   90.00
#
_symmetry.space_group_name_H-M   'P 1'
#
loop_
_entity.id
_entity.type
_entity.pdbx_description
1 polymer ?
#
loop_
_entity_poly.entity_id
_entity_poly.type
_entity_poly.pdbx_seq_one_letter_code
_entity_poly.pdbx_strand_id
1 'polypeptide(L)'
;MKYRILLLSLQRFYKETIMIIERDILKKLDEWKSTADRKPLIVQGARQIGKSWAVEEFGRRRFKHVAVFNFDKKKELKGVFSQTKDIKRLLGELELYTTVPIIAGETLLFFDEIQDCKEALNTLKYFREDAPEYDVIAAGSLLGVATKRKKKKADEDSDEGEAENTFPVGKVSFLDMYPVTFREYLRMASPRLMEQMEARLTGLEPLPEILFNQLTEQYRRYQVCGGLPKPCSDMLDNAGMAVIEQDLEDLRKSYELDFTKHVDSKDIPRIREIWRSIPSQLSRENKKFVFRAVREGARAREYESALDWLVLSGMIYRIYCTEKPELPMKHYEDLTAFKVYVLDQAVLRSMAELPPEAVLTKGDILKEFKGAMAENFVLGSLLAQGFKTPHYWTLQGNKAEVDFLIQNGLEIIPIEVKAEDNVNGKSFAEYNKKYEPRIRLRYSLLNIKRNGNMVNFPIFLCDWLNDVLPSL
;
A
#
# COMPACT_ATOMS: atom_id res chain seq x y z
N MET A 1 47.65 0.85 2.85
CA MET A 1 46.96 1.62 1.79
C MET A 1 46.20 0.73 0.79
N LYS A 2 46.79 -0.32 0.23
CA LYS A 2 46.14 -1.27 -0.72
C LYS A 2 44.88 -2.00 -0.15
N TYR A 3 44.90 -2.43 1.13
CA TYR A 3 43.73 -3.08 1.76
C TYR A 3 42.50 -2.15 1.96
N ARG A 4 42.74 -0.86 2.17
CA ARG A 4 41.64 0.14 2.32
C ARG A 4 40.99 0.46 0.98
N ILE A 5 41.74 0.43 -0.12
CA ILE A 5 41.24 0.60 -1.49
C ILE A 5 40.45 -0.64 -1.92
N LEU A 6 40.92 -1.85 -1.55
CA LEU A 6 40.23 -3.11 -1.83
C LEU A 6 38.89 -3.21 -1.05
N LEU A 7 38.85 -2.78 0.23
CA LEU A 7 37.64 -2.74 1.03
C LEU A 7 36.63 -1.68 0.48
N LEU A 8 37.14 -0.55 0.03
CA LEU A 8 36.28 0.49 -0.59
C LEU A 8 35.77 0.06 -1.97
N SER A 9 36.56 -0.67 -2.76
CA SER A 9 36.11 -1.26 -4.03
C SER A 9 35.14 -2.42 -3.80
N LEU A 10 35.35 -3.27 -2.79
CA LEU A 10 34.41 -4.32 -2.40
C LEU A 10 33.11 -3.73 -1.82
N GLN A 11 33.17 -2.67 -1.00
CA GLN A 11 31.99 -1.96 -0.54
C GLN A 11 31.25 -1.23 -1.67
N ARG A 12 31.97 -0.76 -2.68
CA ARG A 12 31.38 -0.19 -3.90
C ARG A 12 30.75 -1.27 -4.77
N PHE A 13 31.41 -2.43 -4.94
CA PHE A 13 30.89 -3.61 -5.63
C PHE A 13 29.67 -4.21 -4.92
N TYR A 14 29.66 -4.29 -3.57
CA TYR A 14 28.50 -4.72 -2.79
C TYR A 14 27.33 -3.71 -2.85
N LYS A 15 27.60 -2.41 -3.07
CA LYS A 15 26.56 -1.39 -3.28
C LYS A 15 25.97 -1.42 -4.70
N GLU A 16 26.67 -1.98 -5.67
CA GLU A 16 26.22 -2.06 -7.08
C GLU A 16 25.45 -3.34 -7.42
N THR A 17 25.27 -4.27 -6.46
CA THR A 17 24.57 -5.55 -6.71
C THR A 17 23.27 -5.72 -5.92
N ILE A 18 22.75 -4.69 -5.28
CA ILE A 18 21.36 -4.77 -4.77
C ILE A 18 20.45 -4.68 -5.99
N MET A 19 19.71 -5.75 -6.26
CA MET A 19 18.75 -5.78 -7.37
C MET A 19 17.67 -4.70 -7.13
N ILE A 20 17.74 -3.65 -7.94
CA ILE A 20 16.81 -2.51 -7.84
C ILE A 20 15.46 -2.94 -8.43
N ILE A 21 14.43 -3.00 -7.61
CA ILE A 21 13.08 -3.35 -8.07
C ILE A 21 12.50 -2.18 -8.87
N GLU A 22 12.21 -2.40 -10.14
CA GLU A 22 11.53 -1.41 -11.00
C GLU A 22 10.08 -1.24 -10.56
N ARG A 23 9.76 -0.06 -10.01
CA ARG A 23 8.47 0.25 -9.43
C ARG A 23 7.55 0.97 -10.42
N ASP A 24 6.31 0.52 -10.53
CA ASP A 24 5.31 1.13 -11.44
C ASP A 24 4.91 2.55 -11.02
N ILE A 25 5.16 2.95 -9.77
CA ILE A 25 4.98 4.35 -9.33
C ILE A 25 5.85 5.33 -10.13
N LEU A 26 6.99 4.91 -10.68
CA LEU A 26 7.84 5.76 -11.50
C LEU A 26 7.12 6.25 -12.75
N LYS A 27 6.25 5.43 -13.35
CA LYS A 27 5.39 5.83 -14.48
C LYS A 27 4.40 6.94 -14.07
N LYS A 28 3.78 6.78 -12.88
CA LYS A 28 2.84 7.78 -12.34
C LYS A 28 3.55 9.10 -12.00
N LEU A 29 4.80 9.04 -11.57
CA LEU A 29 5.64 10.22 -11.36
C LEU A 29 6.00 10.89 -12.69
N ASP A 30 6.25 10.13 -13.77
CA ASP A 30 6.45 10.65 -15.12
C ASP A 30 5.18 11.32 -15.67
N GLU A 31 4.01 10.73 -15.44
CA GLU A 31 2.72 11.34 -15.80
C GLU A 31 2.50 12.65 -15.05
N TRP A 32 2.78 12.71 -13.74
CA TRP A 32 2.73 13.95 -12.97
C TRP A 32 3.65 15.03 -13.55
N LYS A 33 4.90 14.69 -13.87
CA LYS A 33 5.87 15.65 -14.45
C LYS A 33 5.41 16.17 -15.80
N SER A 34 4.73 15.34 -16.60
CA SER A 34 4.22 15.70 -17.94
C SER A 34 2.98 16.58 -17.89
N THR A 35 2.33 16.72 -16.73
CA THR A 35 1.13 17.56 -16.56
C THR A 35 1.53 19.03 -16.60
N ALA A 36 0.97 19.82 -17.54
CA ALA A 36 1.32 21.23 -17.74
C ALA A 36 1.01 22.11 -16.52
N ASP A 37 -0.13 21.87 -15.86
CA ASP A 37 -0.57 22.60 -14.65
C ASP A 37 -0.38 21.74 -13.38
N ARG A 38 0.80 21.10 -13.26
CA ARG A 38 1.11 20.21 -12.13
C ARG A 38 1.21 20.99 -10.82
N LYS A 39 0.67 20.40 -9.77
CA LYS A 39 0.76 20.89 -8.39
C LYS A 39 1.91 20.20 -7.68
N PRO A 40 2.46 20.76 -6.58
CA PRO A 40 3.33 20.00 -5.69
C PRO A 40 2.70 18.65 -5.37
N LEU A 41 3.50 17.58 -5.42
CA LEU A 41 3.03 16.21 -5.25
C LEU A 41 3.33 15.70 -3.85
N ILE A 42 2.36 15.05 -3.23
CA ILE A 42 2.54 14.33 -1.97
C ILE A 42 2.47 12.83 -2.26
N VAL A 43 3.60 12.13 -2.08
CA VAL A 43 3.67 10.66 -2.13
C VAL A 43 3.40 10.11 -0.74
N GLN A 44 2.30 9.40 -0.58
CA GLN A 44 1.87 8.83 0.70
C GLN A 44 1.78 7.30 0.64
N GLY A 45 1.80 6.66 1.81
CA GLY A 45 1.72 5.21 1.96
C GLY A 45 2.48 4.74 3.20
N ALA A 46 2.38 3.47 3.54
CA ALA A 46 2.98 2.89 4.73
C ALA A 46 4.49 3.13 4.84
N ARG A 47 5.05 2.95 6.02
CA ARG A 47 6.49 2.97 6.22
C ARG A 47 7.18 1.82 5.51
N GLN A 48 8.44 2.05 5.10
CA GLN A 48 9.35 1.04 4.55
C GLN A 48 8.89 0.39 3.23
N ILE A 49 7.95 1.01 2.49
CA ILE A 49 7.53 0.58 1.15
C ILE A 49 8.38 1.18 0.02
N GLY A 50 9.40 2.00 0.36
CA GLY A 50 10.35 2.55 -0.60
C GLY A 50 10.00 3.92 -1.18
N LYS A 51 9.21 4.76 -0.49
CA LYS A 51 8.82 6.11 -0.97
C LYS A 51 10.02 7.00 -1.29
N SER A 52 10.94 7.17 -0.34
CA SER A 52 12.12 8.04 -0.50
C SER A 52 12.97 7.56 -1.68
N TRP A 53 13.21 6.24 -1.76
CA TRP A 53 13.93 5.65 -2.89
C TRP A 53 13.24 5.95 -4.23
N ALA A 54 11.92 5.80 -4.32
CA ALA A 54 11.18 6.01 -5.58
C ALA A 54 11.27 7.47 -6.05
N VAL A 55 11.16 8.44 -5.12
CA VAL A 55 11.27 9.87 -5.45
C VAL A 55 12.70 10.24 -5.83
N GLU A 56 13.72 9.76 -5.09
CA GLU A 56 15.13 10.01 -5.43
C GLU A 56 15.49 9.40 -6.79
N GLU A 57 15.06 8.14 -7.06
CA GLU A 57 15.29 7.47 -8.33
C GLU A 57 14.60 8.18 -9.50
N PHE A 58 13.35 8.61 -9.30
CA PHE A 58 12.65 9.45 -10.28
C PHE A 58 13.41 10.76 -10.53
N GLY A 59 13.84 11.42 -9.46
CA GLY A 59 14.62 12.66 -9.55
C GLY A 59 15.91 12.47 -10.35
N ARG A 60 16.66 11.40 -10.05
CA ARG A 60 17.90 11.05 -10.75
C ARG A 60 17.70 10.76 -12.24
N ARG A 61 16.53 10.19 -12.62
CA ARG A 61 16.19 9.89 -14.03
C ARG A 61 15.74 11.10 -14.81
N ARG A 62 15.10 12.09 -14.17
CA ARG A 62 14.32 13.14 -14.85
C ARG A 62 14.80 14.56 -14.60
N PHE A 63 15.74 14.77 -13.69
CA PHE A 63 16.27 16.09 -13.34
C PHE A 63 17.79 16.10 -13.37
N LYS A 64 18.38 17.27 -13.54
CA LYS A 64 19.83 17.44 -13.42
C LYS A 64 20.30 17.33 -11.99
N HIS A 65 19.46 17.79 -11.06
CA HIS A 65 19.75 17.83 -9.63
C HIS A 65 18.56 17.37 -8.81
N VAL A 66 18.84 16.79 -7.63
CA VAL A 66 17.83 16.44 -6.61
C VAL A 66 18.28 17.04 -5.29
N ALA A 67 17.54 18.01 -4.80
CA ALA A 67 17.76 18.63 -3.49
C ALA A 67 16.86 17.95 -2.44
N VAL A 68 17.45 17.11 -1.58
CA VAL A 68 16.72 16.32 -0.58
C VAL A 68 16.76 17.01 0.77
N PHE A 69 15.59 17.28 1.35
CA PHE A 69 15.39 17.87 2.66
C PHE A 69 14.62 16.88 3.55
N ASN A 70 15.35 16.14 4.40
CA ASN A 70 14.75 15.15 5.29
C ASN A 70 14.53 15.76 6.68
N PHE A 71 13.26 15.87 7.10
CA PHE A 71 12.85 16.55 8.33
C PHE A 71 13.02 15.73 9.62
N ASP A 72 13.22 14.42 9.51
CA ASP A 72 13.58 13.56 10.65
C ASP A 72 15.08 13.70 10.99
N LYS A 73 15.94 13.77 9.95
CA LYS A 73 17.39 13.88 10.09
C LYS A 73 17.87 15.30 10.43
N LYS A 74 17.29 16.33 9.80
CA LYS A 74 17.72 17.73 9.89
C LYS A 74 16.62 18.56 10.59
N LYS A 75 16.58 18.51 11.91
CA LYS A 75 15.54 19.19 12.71
C LYS A 75 15.60 20.73 12.59
N GLU A 76 16.77 21.30 12.30
CA GLU A 76 16.99 22.70 12.04
C GLU A 76 16.20 23.25 10.86
N LEU A 77 15.89 22.42 9.86
CA LEU A 77 15.04 22.81 8.72
C LEU A 77 13.67 23.34 9.15
N LYS A 78 13.13 22.87 10.30
CA LYS A 78 11.84 23.37 10.82
C LYS A 78 11.89 24.88 11.11
N GLY A 79 13.03 25.37 11.59
CA GLY A 79 13.27 26.79 11.82
C GLY A 79 13.20 27.61 10.52
N VAL A 80 13.75 27.09 9.43
CA VAL A 80 13.74 27.75 8.12
C VAL A 80 12.30 27.96 7.62
N PHE A 81 11.47 26.94 7.67
CA PHE A 81 10.08 26.99 7.20
C PHE A 81 9.14 27.78 8.11
N SER A 82 9.51 28.00 9.39
CA SER A 82 8.72 28.80 10.31
C SER A 82 8.97 30.31 10.18
N GLN A 83 10.13 30.73 9.66
CA GLN A 83 10.56 32.14 9.61
C GLN A 83 9.93 32.91 8.46
N THR A 84 9.62 32.27 7.33
CA THR A 84 9.13 32.96 6.14
C THR A 84 8.15 32.12 5.35
N LYS A 85 7.19 32.81 4.71
CA LYS A 85 6.29 32.27 3.69
C LYS A 85 6.68 32.74 2.28
N ASP A 86 7.66 33.63 2.15
CA ASP A 86 8.21 34.08 0.89
C ASP A 86 9.10 32.97 0.29
N ILE A 87 8.66 32.42 -0.83
CA ILE A 87 9.35 31.29 -1.48
C ILE A 87 10.75 31.68 -1.97
N LYS A 88 10.96 32.88 -2.46
CA LYS A 88 12.29 33.31 -2.94
C LYS A 88 13.32 33.35 -1.81
N ARG A 89 12.92 33.89 -0.66
CA ARG A 89 13.75 33.89 0.53
C ARG A 89 13.96 32.46 1.04
N LEU A 90 12.91 31.65 1.09
CA LEU A 90 12.97 30.25 1.53
C LEU A 90 13.96 29.46 0.67
N LEU A 91 13.91 29.59 -0.67
CA LEU A 91 14.83 28.90 -1.58
C LEU A 91 16.28 29.30 -1.32
N GLY A 92 16.57 30.60 -1.10
CA GLY A 92 17.91 31.05 -0.76
C GLY A 92 18.42 30.47 0.57
N GLU A 93 17.54 30.30 1.57
CA GLU A 93 17.92 29.65 2.84
C GLU A 93 18.11 28.13 2.64
N LEU A 94 17.28 27.46 1.84
CA LEU A 94 17.39 26.02 1.56
C LEU A 94 18.68 25.67 0.80
N GLU A 95 19.21 26.56 -0.03
CA GLU A 95 20.48 26.35 -0.73
C GLU A 95 21.65 26.15 0.26
N LEU A 96 21.57 26.71 1.47
CA LEU A 96 22.60 26.51 2.51
C LEU A 96 22.59 25.10 3.10
N TYR A 97 21.50 24.34 2.90
CA TYR A 97 21.32 22.99 3.44
C TYR A 97 21.51 21.88 2.41
N THR A 98 21.78 22.24 1.15
CA THR A 98 22.02 21.28 0.07
C THR A 98 23.38 21.52 -0.59
N THR A 99 23.92 20.50 -1.27
CA THR A 99 25.17 20.60 -2.04
C THR A 99 24.93 20.78 -3.53
N VAL A 100 23.67 20.83 -3.95
CA VAL A 100 23.28 20.99 -5.35
C VAL A 100 22.55 22.32 -5.53
N PRO A 101 22.68 22.98 -6.70
CA PRO A 101 21.99 24.24 -6.96
C PRO A 101 20.47 24.01 -7.06
N ILE A 102 19.68 25.00 -6.64
CA ILE A 102 18.22 25.00 -6.78
C ILE A 102 17.84 25.85 -7.99
N ILE A 103 17.64 25.20 -9.14
CA ILE A 103 17.33 25.84 -10.43
C ILE A 103 15.93 25.39 -10.89
N ALA A 104 15.06 26.35 -11.19
CA ALA A 104 13.71 26.09 -11.69
C ALA A 104 13.72 25.18 -12.93
N GLY A 105 12.92 24.13 -12.94
CA GLY A 105 12.82 23.15 -14.02
C GLY A 105 13.98 22.18 -14.15
N GLU A 106 15.12 22.40 -13.47
CA GLU A 106 16.30 21.53 -13.50
C GLU A 106 16.51 20.76 -12.19
N THR A 107 16.03 21.28 -11.06
CA THR A 107 16.19 20.69 -9.72
C THR A 107 14.86 20.20 -9.20
N LEU A 108 14.79 18.92 -8.81
CA LEU A 108 13.69 18.41 -8.01
C LEU A 108 13.92 18.77 -6.54
N LEU A 109 12.96 19.48 -5.93
CA LEU A 109 12.90 19.70 -4.48
C LEU A 109 12.18 18.52 -3.84
N PHE A 110 12.88 17.75 -3.02
CA PHE A 110 12.31 16.59 -2.35
C PHE A 110 12.25 16.81 -0.82
N PHE A 111 11.03 16.91 -0.29
CA PHE A 111 10.72 17.07 1.12
C PHE A 111 10.37 15.71 1.74
N ASP A 112 11.35 15.04 2.32
CA ASP A 112 11.20 13.70 2.88
C ASP A 112 10.81 13.76 4.37
N GLU A 113 9.94 12.83 4.82
CA GLU A 113 9.33 12.76 6.14
C GLU A 113 8.61 14.07 6.52
N ILE A 114 7.85 14.63 5.57
CA ILE A 114 7.23 15.98 5.69
C ILE A 114 6.25 16.08 6.87
N GLN A 115 5.68 14.97 7.38
CA GLN A 115 4.81 14.96 8.57
C GLN A 115 5.52 15.49 9.81
N ASP A 116 6.86 15.50 9.84
CA ASP A 116 7.65 16.01 10.94
C ASP A 116 7.82 17.54 10.91
N CYS A 117 7.39 18.22 9.80
CA CYS A 117 7.42 19.66 9.67
C CYS A 117 6.10 20.20 9.07
N LYS A 118 5.18 20.65 9.93
CA LYS A 118 3.88 21.19 9.50
C LYS A 118 4.02 22.47 8.66
N GLU A 119 4.99 23.29 8.98
CA GLU A 119 5.30 24.52 8.28
C GLU A 119 5.70 24.24 6.83
N ALA A 120 6.54 23.21 6.61
CA ALA A 120 6.91 22.77 5.26
C ALA A 120 5.69 22.22 4.48
N LEU A 121 4.83 21.44 5.15
CA LEU A 121 3.59 20.95 4.55
C LEU A 121 2.68 22.11 4.11
N ASN A 122 2.50 23.11 4.98
CA ASN A 122 1.71 24.29 4.67
C ASN A 122 2.32 25.14 3.56
N THR A 123 3.65 25.16 3.44
CA THR A 123 4.37 25.95 2.42
C THR A 123 4.16 25.41 1.00
N LEU A 124 3.74 24.14 0.83
CA LEU A 124 3.46 23.57 -0.50
C LEU A 124 2.43 24.40 -1.28
N LYS A 125 1.48 25.07 -0.62
CA LYS A 125 0.51 25.95 -1.30
C LYS A 125 1.18 27.15 -1.96
N TYR A 126 2.20 27.73 -1.32
CA TYR A 126 2.91 28.91 -1.83
C TYR A 126 3.84 28.53 -3.00
N PHE A 127 4.43 27.31 -3.00
CA PHE A 127 5.11 26.81 -4.20
C PHE A 127 4.16 26.76 -5.39
N ARG A 128 2.90 26.37 -5.18
CA ARG A 128 1.90 26.35 -6.24
C ARG A 128 1.50 27.75 -6.73
N GLU A 129 1.41 28.72 -5.81
CA GLU A 129 0.89 30.05 -6.08
C GLU A 129 1.96 31.01 -6.58
N ASP A 130 3.15 31.00 -5.96
CA ASP A 130 4.18 32.02 -6.11
C ASP A 130 5.42 31.52 -6.88
N ALA A 131 5.59 30.21 -7.04
CA ALA A 131 6.76 29.60 -7.68
C ALA A 131 6.43 28.29 -8.41
N PRO A 132 5.44 28.27 -9.31
CA PRO A 132 4.98 27.08 -10.03
C PRO A 132 6.03 26.46 -10.96
N GLU A 133 7.10 27.20 -11.26
CA GLU A 133 8.25 26.74 -12.06
C GLU A 133 9.15 25.74 -11.33
N TYR A 134 9.03 25.62 -10.00
CA TYR A 134 9.79 24.64 -9.21
C TYR A 134 9.02 23.32 -9.07
N ASP A 135 9.70 22.23 -9.32
CA ASP A 135 9.18 20.90 -9.14
C ASP A 135 9.36 20.44 -7.69
N VAL A 136 8.26 20.23 -6.98
CA VAL A 136 8.27 19.86 -5.55
C VAL A 136 7.54 18.54 -5.35
N ILE A 137 8.24 17.59 -4.75
CA ILE A 137 7.64 16.32 -4.25
C ILE A 137 7.89 16.24 -2.75
N ALA A 138 6.84 15.94 -2.00
CA ALA A 138 6.92 15.61 -0.58
C ALA A 138 6.59 14.14 -0.37
N ALA A 139 7.25 13.49 0.59
CA ALA A 139 6.90 12.13 1.00
C ALA A 139 6.69 12.05 2.51
N GLY A 140 5.74 11.20 2.92
CA GLY A 140 5.48 10.94 4.32
C GLY A 140 4.64 9.70 4.56
N SER A 141 4.88 9.04 5.68
CA SER A 141 4.18 7.80 6.05
C SER A 141 3.00 8.02 7.00
N LEU A 142 2.99 9.11 7.75
CA LEU A 142 1.98 9.41 8.78
C LEU A 142 1.22 10.70 8.48
N LEU A 143 1.13 11.10 7.21
CA LEU A 143 0.48 12.35 6.79
C LEU A 143 -1.00 12.40 7.21
N GLY A 144 -1.73 11.31 7.03
CA GLY A 144 -3.12 11.20 7.46
C GLY A 144 -3.31 11.36 8.97
N VAL A 145 -2.33 10.89 9.76
CA VAL A 145 -2.32 11.02 11.22
C VAL A 145 -1.97 12.45 11.65
N ALA A 146 -0.93 13.02 11.04
CA ALA A 146 -0.44 14.37 11.37
C ALA A 146 -1.50 15.46 11.12
N THR A 147 -2.36 15.27 10.12
CA THR A 147 -3.43 16.21 9.73
C THR A 147 -4.67 16.13 10.62
N LYS A 148 -5.00 14.96 11.20
CA LYS A 148 -6.19 14.78 12.07
C LYS A 148 -6.06 15.37 13.50
N ARG A 149 -4.90 15.76 13.94
CA ARG A 149 -4.56 16.00 15.36
C ARG A 149 -5.17 17.25 16.02
N LYS A 150 -6.14 17.96 15.41
CA LYS A 150 -6.82 19.09 16.04
C LYS A 150 -8.35 19.05 15.90
N LYS A 151 -9.01 18.20 16.69
CA LYS A 151 -10.30 18.48 17.31
C LYS A 151 -10.20 18.13 18.79
N LYS A 152 -9.30 18.76 19.53
CA LYS A 152 -9.44 18.88 21.00
C LYS A 152 -10.04 20.23 21.28
N LYS A 153 -11.16 20.20 22.07
CA LYS A 153 -11.85 21.30 22.70
C LYS A 153 -10.93 22.50 22.86
N ALA A 154 -11.24 23.60 22.19
CA ALA A 154 -10.91 24.91 22.68
C ALA A 154 -11.63 25.04 24.02
N ASP A 155 -10.90 25.03 25.10
CA ASP A 155 -11.36 25.62 26.34
C ASP A 155 -11.56 27.11 26.04
N GLU A 156 -12.74 27.61 26.38
CA GLU A 156 -13.27 28.92 26.01
C GLU A 156 -12.58 30.11 26.72
N ASP A 157 -11.27 30.11 26.88
CA ASP A 157 -10.58 31.27 27.49
C ASP A 157 -9.07 31.31 27.16
N SER A 158 -8.71 31.39 25.87
CA SER A 158 -7.40 31.90 25.49
C SER A 158 -7.45 32.60 24.14
N ASP A 159 -7.41 33.91 24.22
CA ASP A 159 -7.27 34.89 23.14
C ASP A 159 -5.81 34.92 22.62
N GLU A 160 -5.24 33.74 22.33
CA GLU A 160 -3.96 33.60 21.62
C GLU A 160 -4.23 33.10 20.22
N GLY A 161 -3.89 33.96 19.25
CA GLY A 161 -4.16 33.86 17.82
C GLY A 161 -4.14 32.46 17.26
N GLU A 162 -5.28 32.06 16.67
CA GLU A 162 -5.45 30.86 15.86
C GLU A 162 -4.33 30.79 14.80
N ALA A 163 -3.28 30.03 15.10
CA ALA A 163 -2.38 29.58 14.04
C ALA A 163 -3.19 28.69 13.11
N GLU A 164 -3.67 29.27 12.02
CA GLU A 164 -4.44 28.61 10.97
C GLU A 164 -3.76 27.29 10.58
N ASN A 165 -4.37 26.20 10.97
CA ASN A 165 -3.98 24.84 10.60
C ASN A 165 -4.48 24.55 9.17
N THR A 166 -4.00 25.31 8.20
CA THR A 166 -4.40 25.20 6.81
C THR A 166 -3.53 24.19 6.09
N PHE A 167 -4.00 22.92 6.10
CA PHE A 167 -3.55 21.95 5.09
C PHE A 167 -3.71 22.58 3.68
N PRO A 168 -2.80 22.37 2.73
CA PRO A 168 -2.83 23.00 1.39
C PRO A 168 -3.94 22.43 0.51
N VAL A 169 -5.20 22.59 0.94
CA VAL A 169 -6.40 22.06 0.26
C VAL A 169 -6.48 22.59 -1.17
N GLY A 170 -6.61 21.67 -2.13
CA GLY A 170 -6.73 22.01 -3.56
C GLY A 170 -5.45 22.50 -4.24
N LYS A 171 -4.34 22.70 -3.49
CA LYS A 171 -3.06 23.23 -4.00
C LYS A 171 -1.99 22.16 -4.17
N VAL A 172 -2.28 20.92 -3.80
CA VAL A 172 -1.39 19.76 -3.93
C VAL A 172 -2.10 18.60 -4.63
N SER A 173 -1.33 17.72 -5.23
CA SER A 173 -1.77 16.41 -5.75
C SER A 173 -1.29 15.30 -4.82
N PHE A 174 -1.99 14.16 -4.83
CA PHE A 174 -1.65 12.99 -4.03
C PHE A 174 -1.36 11.79 -4.90
N LEU A 175 -0.36 11.02 -4.50
CA LEU A 175 -0.02 9.75 -5.12
C LEU A 175 0.16 8.68 -4.03
N ASP A 176 -0.72 7.69 -4.05
CA ASP A 176 -0.66 6.55 -3.13
C ASP A 176 0.39 5.54 -3.63
N MET A 177 1.30 5.16 -2.74
CA MET A 177 2.28 4.11 -2.96
C MET A 177 1.95 2.90 -2.09
N TYR A 178 2.01 1.72 -2.70
CA TYR A 178 1.74 0.44 -2.07
C TYR A 178 3.02 -0.40 -1.98
N PRO A 179 3.04 -1.52 -1.25
CA PRO A 179 4.12 -2.50 -1.32
C PRO A 179 4.40 -2.92 -2.77
N VAL A 180 5.55 -3.53 -3.02
CA VAL A 180 5.90 -4.12 -4.32
C VAL A 180 4.82 -5.12 -4.71
N THR A 181 4.23 -4.99 -5.90
CA THR A 181 3.23 -5.93 -6.41
C THR A 181 3.87 -7.21 -6.91
N PHE A 182 3.09 -8.29 -7.07
CA PHE A 182 3.61 -9.51 -7.70
C PHE A 182 4.05 -9.24 -9.14
N ARG A 183 3.38 -8.34 -9.86
CA ARG A 183 3.78 -7.90 -11.20
C ARG A 183 5.18 -7.28 -11.21
N GLU A 184 5.46 -6.38 -10.27
CA GLU A 184 6.78 -5.75 -10.12
C GLU A 184 7.85 -6.78 -9.71
N TYR A 185 7.52 -7.68 -8.77
CA TYR A 185 8.39 -8.80 -8.38
C TYR A 185 8.70 -9.73 -9.57
N LEU A 186 7.67 -10.19 -10.30
CA LEU A 186 7.83 -11.13 -11.42
C LEU A 186 8.66 -10.53 -12.56
N ARG A 187 8.51 -9.22 -12.81
CA ARG A 187 9.32 -8.48 -13.80
C ARG A 187 10.81 -8.62 -13.53
N MET A 188 11.20 -8.67 -12.27
CA MET A 188 12.60 -8.84 -11.86
C MET A 188 13.00 -10.31 -11.72
N ALA A 189 12.14 -11.13 -11.10
CA ALA A 189 12.43 -12.54 -10.85
C ALA A 189 12.52 -13.37 -12.14
N SER A 190 11.64 -13.10 -13.11
CA SER A 190 11.53 -13.90 -14.34
C SER A 190 10.91 -13.09 -15.48
N PRO A 191 11.64 -12.15 -16.10
CA PRO A 191 11.11 -11.26 -17.16
C PRO A 191 10.53 -12.04 -18.34
N ARG A 192 11.20 -13.10 -18.77
CA ARG A 192 10.72 -13.95 -19.89
C ARG A 192 9.41 -14.67 -19.57
N LEU A 193 9.24 -15.13 -18.32
CA LEU A 193 8.03 -15.78 -17.86
C LEU A 193 6.86 -14.79 -17.87
N MET A 194 7.10 -13.57 -17.42
CA MET A 194 6.14 -12.47 -17.46
C MET A 194 5.72 -12.14 -18.90
N GLU A 195 6.67 -11.95 -19.81
CA GLU A 195 6.42 -11.66 -21.23
C GLU A 195 5.58 -12.78 -21.90
N GLN A 196 5.92 -14.04 -21.67
CA GLN A 196 5.19 -15.19 -22.20
C GLN A 196 3.76 -15.27 -21.68
N MET A 197 3.53 -14.87 -20.44
CA MET A 197 2.21 -14.81 -19.83
C MET A 197 1.42 -13.63 -20.40
N GLU A 198 1.97 -12.42 -20.41
CA GLU A 198 1.29 -11.21 -20.90
C GLU A 198 0.86 -11.33 -22.36
N ALA A 199 1.66 -11.98 -23.20
CA ALA A 199 1.31 -12.26 -24.60
C ALA A 199 0.05 -13.13 -24.77
N ARG A 200 -0.42 -13.80 -23.70
CA ARG A 200 -1.58 -14.70 -23.72
C ARG A 200 -2.81 -14.18 -22.99
N LEU A 201 -2.67 -13.07 -22.25
CA LEU A 201 -3.76 -12.56 -21.42
C LEU A 201 -4.97 -12.08 -22.22
N THR A 202 -4.75 -11.51 -23.40
CA THR A 202 -5.84 -10.95 -24.23
C THR A 202 -6.80 -12.02 -24.77
N GLY A 203 -6.35 -13.27 -24.94
CA GLY A 203 -7.17 -14.36 -25.42
C GLY A 203 -8.02 -15.04 -24.34
N LEU A 204 -7.76 -14.77 -23.07
CA LEU A 204 -8.41 -15.44 -21.93
C LEU A 204 -8.38 -16.98 -22.00
N GLU A 205 -7.36 -17.52 -22.67
CA GLU A 205 -7.17 -18.96 -22.81
C GLU A 205 -6.37 -19.53 -21.62
N PRO A 206 -6.59 -20.82 -21.28
CA PRO A 206 -5.77 -21.47 -20.27
C PRO A 206 -4.28 -21.38 -20.60
N LEU A 207 -3.48 -21.02 -19.59
CA LEU A 207 -2.03 -21.02 -19.73
C LEU A 207 -1.51 -22.46 -19.95
N PRO A 208 -0.48 -22.67 -20.79
CA PRO A 208 0.20 -23.95 -20.87
C PRO A 208 0.65 -24.42 -19.47
N GLU A 209 0.55 -25.71 -19.20
CA GLU A 209 0.78 -26.28 -17.86
C GLU A 209 2.16 -25.92 -17.30
N ILE A 210 3.21 -25.97 -18.12
CA ILE A 210 4.56 -25.60 -17.71
C ILE A 210 4.61 -24.13 -17.25
N LEU A 211 4.03 -23.23 -18.05
CA LEU A 211 3.97 -21.80 -17.75
C LEU A 211 3.19 -21.53 -16.46
N PHE A 212 2.01 -22.17 -16.32
CA PHE A 212 1.17 -22.06 -15.14
C PHE A 212 1.89 -22.52 -13.86
N ASN A 213 2.60 -23.67 -13.93
CA ASN A 213 3.33 -24.22 -12.79
C ASN A 213 4.50 -23.32 -12.39
N GLN A 214 5.25 -22.77 -13.34
CA GLN A 214 6.35 -21.84 -13.06
C GLN A 214 5.85 -20.53 -12.44
N LEU A 215 4.75 -19.97 -12.95
CA LEU A 215 4.13 -18.77 -12.36
C LEU A 215 3.61 -19.03 -10.94
N THR A 216 3.00 -20.20 -10.72
CA THR A 216 2.53 -20.62 -9.39
C THR A 216 3.70 -20.73 -8.39
N GLU A 217 4.85 -21.21 -8.84
CA GLU A 217 6.06 -21.26 -8.00
C GLU A 217 6.55 -19.86 -7.64
N GLN A 218 6.63 -18.93 -8.62
CA GLN A 218 7.00 -17.55 -8.36
C GLN A 218 6.01 -16.86 -7.41
N TYR A 219 4.71 -17.12 -7.57
CA TYR A 219 3.68 -16.61 -6.67
C TYR A 219 3.88 -17.11 -5.23
N ARG A 220 4.18 -18.40 -5.04
CA ARG A 220 4.47 -18.95 -3.70
C ARG A 220 5.70 -18.31 -3.08
N ARG A 221 6.77 -18.10 -3.83
CA ARG A 221 7.96 -17.36 -3.36
C ARG A 221 7.60 -15.96 -2.91
N TYR A 222 6.79 -15.25 -3.71
CA TYR A 222 6.29 -13.92 -3.36
C TYR A 222 5.38 -13.94 -2.13
N GLN A 223 4.55 -14.97 -1.93
CA GLN A 223 3.76 -15.11 -0.70
C GLN A 223 4.63 -15.25 0.57
N VAL A 224 5.85 -15.75 0.44
CA VAL A 224 6.81 -15.84 1.54
C VAL A 224 7.44 -14.49 1.86
N CYS A 225 7.98 -13.79 0.89
CA CYS A 225 8.70 -12.52 1.12
C CYS A 225 7.76 -11.30 1.17
N GLY A 226 6.60 -11.36 0.52
CA GLY A 226 5.70 -10.22 0.37
C GLY A 226 6.24 -9.13 -0.53
N GLY A 227 5.60 -7.96 -0.43
CA GLY A 227 5.94 -6.77 -1.22
C GLY A 227 6.72 -5.69 -0.46
N LEU A 228 7.20 -5.95 0.76
CA LEU A 228 8.12 -5.01 1.40
C LEU A 228 9.49 -5.08 0.74
N PRO A 229 10.10 -3.93 0.35
CA PRO A 229 11.29 -3.91 -0.52
C PRO A 229 12.45 -4.78 -0.03
N LYS A 230 12.77 -4.77 1.27
CA LYS A 230 13.93 -5.50 1.80
C LYS A 230 13.76 -7.02 1.68
N PRO A 231 12.73 -7.68 2.27
CA PRO A 231 12.55 -9.12 2.12
C PRO A 231 12.26 -9.54 0.68
N CYS A 232 11.63 -8.66 -0.12
CA CYS A 232 11.40 -8.89 -1.54
C CYS A 232 12.73 -8.90 -2.34
N SER A 233 13.63 -7.95 -2.08
CA SER A 233 14.96 -7.91 -2.70
C SER A 233 15.80 -9.13 -2.30
N ASP A 234 15.79 -9.51 -1.02
CA ASP A 234 16.52 -10.68 -0.54
C ASP A 234 16.01 -11.98 -1.18
N MET A 235 14.70 -12.09 -1.44
CA MET A 235 14.14 -13.21 -2.20
C MET A 235 14.65 -13.23 -3.64
N LEU A 236 14.71 -12.07 -4.30
CA LEU A 236 15.24 -11.92 -5.66
C LEU A 236 16.74 -12.25 -5.74
N ASP A 237 17.49 -11.89 -4.71
CA ASP A 237 18.92 -12.20 -4.57
C ASP A 237 19.18 -13.65 -4.10
N ASN A 238 18.12 -14.46 -3.97
CA ASN A 238 18.16 -15.85 -3.47
C ASN A 238 18.80 -15.98 -2.07
N ALA A 239 18.58 -15.01 -1.20
CA ALA A 239 18.93 -15.13 0.21
C ALA A 239 18.20 -16.32 0.86
N GLY A 240 18.80 -16.88 1.89
CA GLY A 240 18.20 -17.98 2.64
C GLY A 240 16.90 -17.58 3.33
N MET A 241 15.95 -18.51 3.49
CA MET A 241 14.65 -18.25 4.13
C MET A 241 14.79 -17.63 5.52
N ALA A 242 15.81 -18.02 6.28
CA ALA A 242 16.07 -17.45 7.62
C ALA A 242 16.39 -15.94 7.58
N VAL A 243 17.00 -15.42 6.51
CA VAL A 243 17.27 -13.99 6.33
C VAL A 243 15.96 -13.26 6.10
N ILE A 244 15.10 -13.79 5.22
CA ILE A 244 13.79 -13.21 4.91
C ILE A 244 12.89 -13.17 6.15
N GLU A 245 12.89 -14.25 6.96
CA GLU A 245 12.15 -14.30 8.23
C GLU A 245 12.66 -13.24 9.22
N GLN A 246 13.98 -13.11 9.35
CA GLN A 246 14.56 -12.09 10.22
C GLN A 246 14.18 -10.68 9.78
N ASP A 247 14.21 -10.40 8.47
CA ASP A 247 13.79 -9.10 7.93
C ASP A 247 12.31 -8.80 8.25
N LEU A 248 11.43 -9.78 8.07
CA LEU A 248 10.00 -9.61 8.39
C LEU A 248 9.77 -9.41 9.89
N GLU A 249 10.51 -10.11 10.75
CA GLU A 249 10.44 -9.93 12.19
C GLU A 249 10.93 -8.53 12.60
N ASP A 250 12.04 -8.07 12.06
CA ASP A 250 12.60 -6.74 12.34
C ASP A 250 11.68 -5.62 11.82
N LEU A 251 11.06 -5.81 10.65
CA LEU A 251 10.03 -4.92 10.11
C LEU A 251 8.83 -4.84 11.06
N ARG A 252 8.31 -5.98 11.51
CA ARG A 252 7.18 -6.05 12.44
C ARG A 252 7.49 -5.33 13.76
N LYS A 253 8.69 -5.58 14.34
CA LYS A 253 9.15 -4.89 15.55
C LYS A 253 9.26 -3.36 15.31
N SER A 254 9.78 -2.96 14.15
CA SER A 254 9.88 -1.54 13.79
C SER A 254 8.51 -0.87 13.70
N TYR A 255 7.51 -1.55 13.15
CA TYR A 255 6.13 -1.05 13.14
C TYR A 255 5.55 -0.89 14.54
N GLU A 256 5.76 -1.87 15.43
CA GLU A 256 5.29 -1.78 16.83
C GLU A 256 5.95 -0.63 17.62
N LEU A 257 7.21 -0.29 17.30
CA LEU A 257 7.89 0.89 17.86
C LEU A 257 7.29 2.19 17.33
N ASP A 258 6.88 2.22 16.05
CA ASP A 258 6.24 3.41 15.46
C ASP A 258 4.85 3.72 16.04
N PHE A 259 4.18 2.75 16.66
CA PHE A 259 2.89 2.98 17.34
C PHE A 259 2.97 4.03 18.45
N THR A 260 4.16 4.42 18.89
CA THR A 260 4.37 5.49 19.85
C THR A 260 4.49 6.88 19.21
N LYS A 261 4.66 6.94 17.88
CA LYS A 261 4.84 8.21 17.17
C LYS A 261 3.50 8.84 16.82
N HIS A 262 3.36 10.13 17.13
CA HIS A 262 2.16 10.90 16.79
C HIS A 262 0.83 10.32 17.33
N VAL A 263 0.86 9.64 18.48
CA VAL A 263 -0.29 8.98 19.12
C VAL A 263 -0.46 9.52 20.54
N ASP A 264 -1.71 9.64 21.00
CA ASP A 264 -1.99 9.87 22.42
C ASP A 264 -1.59 8.60 23.21
N SER A 265 -0.92 8.79 24.34
CA SER A 265 -0.38 7.67 25.17
C SER A 265 -1.45 6.62 25.53
N LYS A 266 -2.70 7.04 25.72
CA LYS A 266 -3.85 6.17 26.01
C LYS A 266 -4.23 5.22 24.86
N ASP A 267 -3.91 5.57 23.60
CA ASP A 267 -4.28 4.80 22.43
C ASP A 267 -3.17 3.80 22.01
N ILE A 268 -1.94 3.96 22.50
CA ILE A 268 -0.82 3.05 22.22
C ILE A 268 -1.15 1.59 22.58
N PRO A 269 -1.65 1.27 23.80
CA PRO A 269 -2.04 -0.11 24.11
C PRO A 269 -3.14 -0.64 23.18
N ARG A 270 -4.13 0.20 22.84
CA ARG A 270 -5.25 -0.17 21.96
C ARG A 270 -4.82 -0.48 20.54
N ILE A 271 -3.87 0.30 19.99
CA ILE A 271 -3.26 0.06 18.68
C ILE A 271 -2.59 -1.32 18.67
N ARG A 272 -1.80 -1.64 19.72
CA ARG A 272 -1.15 -2.94 19.85
C ARG A 272 -2.14 -4.10 19.99
N GLU A 273 -3.21 -3.91 20.75
CA GLU A 273 -4.26 -4.92 20.93
C GLU A 273 -4.98 -5.19 19.60
N ILE A 274 -5.37 -4.14 18.83
CA ILE A 274 -5.94 -4.29 17.50
C ILE A 274 -4.96 -5.04 16.59
N TRP A 275 -3.72 -4.55 16.48
CA TRP A 275 -2.69 -5.13 15.62
C TRP A 275 -2.53 -6.64 15.86
N ARG A 276 -2.35 -7.04 17.12
CA ARG A 276 -2.20 -8.45 17.50
C ARG A 276 -3.43 -9.31 17.21
N SER A 277 -4.62 -8.72 17.22
CA SER A 277 -5.87 -9.46 16.98
C SER A 277 -6.14 -9.80 15.51
N ILE A 278 -5.52 -9.08 14.57
CA ILE A 278 -5.84 -9.18 13.13
C ILE A 278 -5.71 -10.60 12.58
N PRO A 279 -4.61 -11.35 12.80
CA PRO A 279 -4.48 -12.71 12.27
C PRO A 279 -5.63 -13.62 12.71
N SER A 280 -5.99 -13.59 13.99
CA SER A 280 -7.08 -14.41 14.53
C SER A 280 -8.46 -13.99 14.01
N GLN A 281 -8.66 -12.71 13.71
CA GLN A 281 -9.93 -12.22 13.15
C GLN A 281 -10.11 -12.60 11.67
N LEU A 282 -9.01 -12.53 10.89
CA LEU A 282 -9.02 -12.91 9.47
C LEU A 282 -9.10 -14.43 9.25
N SER A 283 -8.70 -15.25 10.26
CA SER A 283 -8.77 -16.70 10.20
C SER A 283 -10.16 -17.27 10.57
N ARG A 284 -11.13 -16.41 10.90
CA ARG A 284 -12.50 -16.86 11.20
C ARG A 284 -13.30 -17.07 9.93
N GLU A 285 -14.29 -17.94 10.00
CA GLU A 285 -15.25 -18.13 8.91
C GLU A 285 -15.94 -16.80 8.52
N ASN A 286 -16.39 -16.04 9.53
CA ASN A 286 -16.85 -14.66 9.35
C ASN A 286 -15.72 -13.69 9.69
N LYS A 287 -15.13 -13.07 8.69
CA LYS A 287 -13.98 -12.15 8.79
C LYS A 287 -14.39 -10.72 9.17
N LYS A 288 -15.66 -10.47 9.51
CA LYS A 288 -16.10 -9.18 10.05
C LYS A 288 -15.30 -8.84 11.31
N PHE A 289 -14.77 -7.62 11.37
CA PHE A 289 -14.02 -7.16 12.53
C PHE A 289 -14.92 -7.07 13.77
N VAL A 290 -14.49 -7.69 14.87
CA VAL A 290 -15.26 -7.76 16.12
C VAL A 290 -14.41 -7.21 17.27
N PHE A 291 -14.82 -6.08 17.85
CA PHE A 291 -14.07 -5.45 18.94
C PHE A 291 -13.90 -6.37 20.18
N ARG A 292 -14.90 -7.20 20.50
CA ARG A 292 -14.78 -8.19 21.58
C ARG A 292 -13.70 -9.24 21.35
N ALA A 293 -13.27 -9.43 20.10
CA ALA A 293 -12.16 -10.32 19.78
C ALA A 293 -10.79 -9.67 19.95
N VAL A 294 -10.73 -8.35 20.05
CA VAL A 294 -9.52 -7.61 20.42
C VAL A 294 -9.22 -7.84 21.91
N ARG A 295 -10.26 -7.65 22.74
CA ARG A 295 -10.22 -7.86 24.18
C ARG A 295 -11.65 -8.05 24.71
N GLU A 296 -11.83 -8.87 25.73
CA GLU A 296 -13.10 -9.02 26.41
C GLU A 296 -13.60 -7.66 26.95
N GLY A 297 -14.86 -7.32 26.65
CA GLY A 297 -15.47 -6.05 27.02
C GLY A 297 -15.09 -4.84 26.16
N ALA A 298 -14.24 -5.01 25.14
CA ALA A 298 -13.88 -3.91 24.22
C ALA A 298 -15.09 -3.35 23.48
N ARG A 299 -15.19 -2.02 23.44
CA ARG A 299 -16.27 -1.29 22.76
C ARG A 299 -15.72 -0.45 21.61
N ALA A 300 -16.50 -0.35 20.52
CA ALA A 300 -16.12 0.39 19.32
C ALA A 300 -15.58 1.81 19.65
N ARG A 301 -16.32 2.61 20.41
CA ARG A 301 -15.96 3.99 20.75
C ARG A 301 -14.60 4.15 21.45
N GLU A 302 -14.08 3.09 22.10
CA GLU A 302 -12.81 3.13 22.82
C GLU A 302 -11.63 2.85 21.89
N TYR A 303 -11.87 2.09 20.83
CA TYR A 303 -10.85 1.62 19.88
C TYR A 303 -10.87 2.35 18.55
N GLU A 304 -11.89 3.18 18.26
CA GLU A 304 -12.05 3.84 16.96
C GLU A 304 -10.85 4.72 16.60
N SER A 305 -10.33 5.53 17.55
CA SER A 305 -9.16 6.37 17.32
C SER A 305 -7.90 5.55 17.02
N ALA A 306 -7.75 4.42 17.70
CA ALA A 306 -6.62 3.50 17.49
C ALA A 306 -6.72 2.77 16.13
N LEU A 307 -7.93 2.35 15.75
CA LEU A 307 -8.19 1.73 14.46
C LEU A 307 -7.97 2.73 13.31
N ASP A 308 -8.48 3.95 13.47
CA ASP A 308 -8.25 5.04 12.51
C ASP A 308 -6.78 5.37 12.33
N TRP A 309 -6.00 5.34 13.42
CA TRP A 309 -4.57 5.58 13.33
C TRP A 309 -3.88 4.51 12.46
N LEU A 310 -4.21 3.23 12.64
CA LEU A 310 -3.67 2.13 11.84
C LEU A 310 -4.03 2.27 10.35
N VAL A 311 -5.28 2.68 10.06
CA VAL A 311 -5.73 2.95 8.67
C VAL A 311 -4.97 4.12 8.06
N LEU A 312 -4.88 5.24 8.78
CA LEU A 312 -4.24 6.47 8.28
C LEU A 312 -2.72 6.35 8.14
N SER A 313 -2.10 5.45 8.91
CA SER A 313 -0.68 5.11 8.76
C SER A 313 -0.41 4.18 7.58
N GLY A 314 -1.46 3.66 6.94
CA GLY A 314 -1.37 2.68 5.86
C GLY A 314 -0.95 1.27 6.30
N MET A 315 -0.98 1.00 7.62
CA MET A 315 -0.62 -0.31 8.16
C MET A 315 -1.71 -1.35 7.95
N ILE A 316 -2.96 -0.89 7.87
CA ILE A 316 -4.12 -1.72 7.61
C ILE A 316 -5.07 -1.05 6.63
N TYR A 317 -5.90 -1.87 5.98
CA TYR A 317 -7.00 -1.46 5.12
C TYR A 317 -8.32 -1.85 5.76
N ARG A 318 -9.29 -0.92 5.78
CA ARG A 318 -10.65 -1.15 6.27
C ARG A 318 -11.58 -1.24 5.07
N ILE A 319 -12.28 -2.36 4.92
CA ILE A 319 -13.20 -2.63 3.82
C ILE A 319 -14.61 -2.78 4.39
N TYR A 320 -15.52 -1.91 3.97
CA TYR A 320 -16.90 -1.88 4.46
C TYR A 320 -17.81 -2.87 3.73
N CYS A 321 -18.82 -3.37 4.44
CA CYS A 321 -19.91 -4.10 3.85
C CYS A 321 -20.81 -3.12 3.07
N THR A 322 -21.27 -3.53 1.89
CA THR A 322 -22.40 -2.84 1.25
C THR A 322 -23.68 -3.67 1.39
N GLU A 323 -24.75 -3.04 1.82
CA GLU A 323 -26.06 -3.69 1.94
C GLU A 323 -26.65 -4.02 0.56
N LYS A 324 -26.40 -3.14 -0.41
CA LYS A 324 -26.81 -3.29 -1.80
C LYS A 324 -25.64 -3.01 -2.73
N PRO A 325 -25.35 -3.90 -3.68
CA PRO A 325 -24.35 -3.67 -4.72
C PRO A 325 -24.91 -2.78 -5.82
N GLU A 326 -25.21 -1.54 -5.50
CA GLU A 326 -25.74 -0.51 -6.41
C GLU A 326 -24.85 0.73 -6.35
N LEU A 327 -24.85 1.54 -7.41
CA LEU A 327 -24.08 2.78 -7.48
C LEU A 327 -24.88 3.97 -6.90
N PRO A 328 -24.23 4.84 -6.15
CA PRO A 328 -22.84 4.77 -5.68
C PRO A 328 -22.72 3.83 -4.47
N MET A 329 -21.82 2.85 -4.50
CA MET A 329 -21.69 1.84 -3.42
C MET A 329 -21.51 2.45 -2.02
N LYS A 330 -20.85 3.61 -1.92
CA LYS A 330 -20.68 4.34 -0.65
C LYS A 330 -22.00 4.75 0.02
N HIS A 331 -23.07 4.91 -0.74
CA HIS A 331 -24.40 5.24 -0.20
C HIS A 331 -24.98 4.08 0.61
N TYR A 332 -24.59 2.86 0.27
CA TYR A 332 -25.11 1.63 0.87
C TYR A 332 -24.09 0.97 1.83
N GLU A 333 -23.06 1.72 2.26
CA GLU A 333 -22.09 1.23 3.25
C GLU A 333 -22.73 1.03 4.63
N ASP A 334 -22.59 -0.17 5.19
CA ASP A 334 -22.78 -0.41 6.63
C ASP A 334 -21.49 -0.07 7.36
N LEU A 335 -21.43 1.11 7.95
CA LEU A 335 -20.26 1.58 8.71
C LEU A 335 -19.96 0.75 9.97
N THR A 336 -20.92 -0.10 10.41
CA THR A 336 -20.74 -0.99 11.56
C THR A 336 -20.23 -2.37 11.18
N ALA A 337 -20.19 -2.67 9.88
CA ALA A 337 -19.75 -3.94 9.34
C ALA A 337 -18.54 -3.73 8.41
N PHE A 338 -17.36 -4.08 8.86
CA PHE A 338 -16.15 -3.96 8.07
C PHE A 338 -15.19 -5.12 8.34
N LYS A 339 -14.31 -5.38 7.38
CA LYS A 339 -13.15 -6.26 7.50
C LYS A 339 -11.88 -5.42 7.59
N VAL A 340 -10.84 -5.97 8.22
CA VAL A 340 -9.54 -5.33 8.37
C VAL A 340 -8.46 -6.23 7.79
N TYR A 341 -7.69 -5.74 6.84
CA TYR A 341 -6.56 -6.43 6.22
C TYR A 341 -5.26 -5.70 6.53
N VAL A 342 -4.15 -6.41 6.53
CA VAL A 342 -2.80 -5.84 6.75
C VAL A 342 -2.25 -5.32 5.43
N LEU A 343 -1.31 -4.37 5.49
CA LEU A 343 -0.69 -3.76 4.31
C LEU A 343 -0.05 -4.79 3.35
N ASP A 344 0.36 -5.96 3.86
CA ASP A 344 1.06 -7.00 3.10
C ASP A 344 0.80 -8.40 3.66
N GLN A 345 0.68 -9.40 2.78
CA GLN A 345 0.37 -10.78 3.17
C GLN A 345 1.52 -11.48 3.91
N ALA A 346 2.79 -11.13 3.65
CA ALA A 346 3.90 -11.72 4.38
C ALA A 346 4.03 -11.14 5.79
N VAL A 347 3.64 -9.86 5.97
CA VAL A 347 3.50 -9.27 7.31
C VAL A 347 2.40 -10.01 8.07
N LEU A 348 1.24 -10.28 7.45
CA LEU A 348 0.16 -11.08 8.06
C LEU A 348 0.66 -12.47 8.45
N ARG A 349 1.44 -13.14 7.60
CA ARG A 349 2.06 -14.42 7.86
C ARG A 349 3.00 -14.36 9.07
N SER A 350 3.89 -13.37 9.10
CA SER A 350 4.83 -13.15 10.20
C SER A 350 4.11 -12.84 11.52
N MET A 351 3.01 -12.06 11.49
CA MET A 351 2.18 -11.80 12.67
C MET A 351 1.53 -13.07 13.24
N ALA A 352 1.21 -14.02 12.37
CA ALA A 352 0.65 -15.31 12.75
C ALA A 352 1.72 -16.36 13.12
N GLU A 353 3.00 -15.99 13.10
CA GLU A 353 4.14 -16.87 13.36
C GLU A 353 4.13 -18.13 12.47
N LEU A 354 3.59 -17.99 11.25
CA LEU A 354 3.50 -19.09 10.31
C LEU A 354 4.82 -19.23 9.54
N PRO A 355 5.48 -20.40 9.60
CA PRO A 355 6.75 -20.61 8.91
C PRO A 355 6.58 -20.62 7.39
N PRO A 356 7.62 -20.22 6.61
CA PRO A 356 7.57 -20.15 5.14
C PRO A 356 7.17 -21.47 4.49
N GLU A 357 7.62 -22.59 5.06
CA GLU A 357 7.34 -23.94 4.55
C GLU A 357 5.84 -24.24 4.48
N ALA A 358 5.06 -23.69 5.41
CA ALA A 358 3.61 -23.88 5.44
C ALA A 358 2.91 -23.24 4.23
N VAL A 359 3.47 -22.17 3.66
CA VAL A 359 2.99 -21.52 2.44
C VAL A 359 3.43 -22.31 1.20
N LEU A 360 4.65 -22.84 1.23
CA LEU A 360 5.23 -23.60 0.12
C LEU A 360 4.63 -25.02 -0.02
N THR A 361 4.13 -25.59 1.10
CA THR A 361 3.58 -26.95 1.13
C THR A 361 2.17 -26.99 0.52
N LYS A 362 1.92 -28.01 -0.32
CA LYS A 362 0.58 -28.33 -0.83
C LYS A 362 -0.23 -29.05 0.24
N GLY A 363 -1.54 -28.78 0.34
CA GLY A 363 -2.48 -29.50 1.19
C GLY A 363 -3.37 -28.61 2.05
N ASP A 364 -4.37 -29.22 2.68
CA ASP A 364 -5.44 -28.55 3.44
C ASP A 364 -5.01 -28.02 4.81
N ILE A 365 -3.76 -28.22 5.19
CA ILE A 365 -3.21 -27.69 6.44
C ILE A 365 -3.27 -26.17 6.37
N LEU A 366 -3.94 -25.54 7.36
CA LEU A 366 -4.09 -24.09 7.49
C LEU A 366 -4.97 -23.41 6.41
N LYS A 367 -5.96 -24.14 5.89
CA LYS A 367 -6.88 -23.67 4.85
C LYS A 367 -7.46 -22.27 5.11
N GLU A 368 -7.98 -22.04 6.30
CA GLU A 368 -8.60 -20.76 6.69
C GLU A 368 -7.58 -19.61 6.65
N PHE A 369 -6.37 -19.84 7.14
CA PHE A 369 -5.32 -18.83 7.13
C PHE A 369 -4.77 -18.59 5.72
N LYS A 370 -4.62 -19.61 4.90
CA LYS A 370 -4.27 -19.47 3.47
C LYS A 370 -5.33 -18.64 2.73
N GLY A 371 -6.62 -18.81 3.07
CA GLY A 371 -7.71 -17.97 2.58
C GLY A 371 -7.54 -16.50 2.98
N ALA A 372 -7.18 -16.23 4.24
CA ALA A 372 -6.90 -14.87 4.71
C ALA A 372 -5.73 -14.21 3.97
N MET A 373 -4.63 -14.95 3.76
CA MET A 373 -3.48 -14.46 2.99
C MET A 373 -3.84 -14.18 1.53
N ALA A 374 -4.62 -15.05 0.90
CA ALA A 374 -5.06 -14.89 -0.48
C ALA A 374 -5.94 -13.65 -0.65
N GLU A 375 -6.92 -13.43 0.24
CA GLU A 375 -7.73 -12.21 0.22
C GLU A 375 -6.88 -10.96 0.48
N ASN A 376 -5.93 -11.01 1.43
CA ASN A 376 -5.05 -9.89 1.72
C ASN A 376 -4.20 -9.51 0.49
N PHE A 377 -3.68 -10.50 -0.23
CA PHE A 377 -2.93 -10.32 -1.47
C PHE A 377 -3.80 -9.70 -2.57
N VAL A 378 -5.01 -10.25 -2.81
CA VAL A 378 -5.94 -9.72 -3.82
C VAL A 378 -6.33 -8.29 -3.51
N LEU A 379 -6.63 -7.96 -2.24
CA LEU A 379 -6.93 -6.59 -1.84
C LEU A 379 -5.77 -5.64 -2.14
N GLY A 380 -4.54 -6.01 -1.76
CA GLY A 380 -3.34 -5.20 -2.04
C GLY A 380 -3.17 -4.94 -3.53
N SER A 381 -3.39 -5.97 -4.36
CA SER A 381 -3.37 -5.89 -5.81
C SER A 381 -4.44 -4.93 -6.36
N LEU A 382 -5.69 -5.02 -5.89
CA LEU A 382 -6.78 -4.13 -6.30
C LEU A 382 -6.46 -2.67 -5.99
N LEU A 383 -5.98 -2.40 -4.77
CA LEU A 383 -5.61 -1.06 -4.33
C LEU A 383 -4.46 -0.47 -5.17
N ALA A 384 -3.42 -1.24 -5.45
CA ALA A 384 -2.27 -0.82 -6.26
C ALA A 384 -2.67 -0.46 -7.71
N GLN A 385 -3.69 -1.14 -8.25
CA GLN A 385 -4.26 -0.87 -9.57
C GLN A 385 -5.25 0.30 -9.60
N GLY A 386 -5.55 0.92 -8.44
CA GLY A 386 -6.37 2.12 -8.37
C GLY A 386 -7.85 1.89 -8.01
N PHE A 387 -8.25 0.67 -7.67
CA PHE A 387 -9.58 0.39 -7.10
C PHE A 387 -9.60 0.85 -5.63
N LYS A 388 -9.80 2.15 -5.40
CA LYS A 388 -9.56 2.81 -4.10
C LYS A 388 -10.50 2.40 -2.98
N THR A 389 -11.69 1.92 -3.29
CA THR A 389 -12.74 1.58 -2.31
C THR A 389 -13.43 0.26 -2.65
N PRO A 390 -12.72 -0.88 -2.58
CA PRO A 390 -13.41 -2.15 -2.64
C PRO A 390 -14.37 -2.30 -1.45
N HIS A 391 -15.49 -2.98 -1.68
CA HIS A 391 -16.45 -3.34 -0.65
C HIS A 391 -16.52 -4.85 -0.56
N TYR A 392 -17.19 -5.38 0.46
CA TYR A 392 -17.65 -6.75 0.45
C TYR A 392 -19.16 -6.79 0.60
N TRP A 393 -19.79 -7.91 0.30
CA TRP A 393 -21.22 -8.08 0.43
C TRP A 393 -21.56 -9.35 1.20
N THR A 394 -22.61 -9.27 2.00
CA THR A 394 -23.17 -10.43 2.71
C THR A 394 -24.70 -10.47 2.53
N LEU A 395 -25.24 -11.69 2.43
CA LEU A 395 -26.68 -11.91 2.54
C LEU A 395 -27.09 -11.84 4.00
N GLN A 396 -28.31 -11.31 4.27
CA GLN A 396 -28.87 -11.27 5.62
C GLN A 396 -28.70 -12.60 6.35
N GLY A 397 -28.16 -12.54 7.58
CA GLY A 397 -27.85 -13.71 8.39
C GLY A 397 -26.55 -14.42 8.00
N ASN A 398 -25.67 -13.78 7.26
CA ASN A 398 -24.35 -14.30 6.82
C ASN A 398 -24.42 -15.64 6.07
N LYS A 399 -25.52 -15.90 5.36
CA LYS A 399 -25.75 -17.14 4.60
C LYS A 399 -24.93 -17.20 3.29
N ALA A 400 -24.49 -16.06 2.78
CA ALA A 400 -23.66 -15.92 1.61
C ALA A 400 -22.79 -14.67 1.73
N GLU A 401 -21.58 -14.72 1.18
CA GLU A 401 -20.64 -13.61 1.18
C GLU A 401 -19.91 -13.55 -0.16
N VAL A 402 -19.64 -12.33 -0.65
CA VAL A 402 -18.72 -12.04 -1.76
C VAL A 402 -17.54 -11.26 -1.19
N ASP A 403 -16.33 -11.75 -1.44
CA ASP A 403 -15.12 -11.25 -0.78
C ASP A 403 -14.84 -9.79 -1.13
N PHE A 404 -14.94 -9.43 -2.43
CA PHE A 404 -14.79 -8.05 -2.88
C PHE A 404 -15.81 -7.67 -3.95
N LEU A 405 -16.23 -6.42 -3.92
CA LEU A 405 -16.93 -5.72 -4.97
C LEU A 405 -16.10 -4.53 -5.39
N ILE A 406 -15.81 -4.41 -6.68
CA ILE A 406 -15.14 -3.25 -7.25
C ILE A 406 -16.05 -2.52 -8.23
N GLN A 407 -15.85 -1.21 -8.33
CA GLN A 407 -16.51 -0.40 -9.34
C GLN A 407 -15.59 -0.21 -10.54
N ASN A 408 -16.09 -0.52 -11.73
CA ASN A 408 -15.45 -0.22 -13.01
C ASN A 408 -16.41 0.58 -13.89
N GLY A 409 -16.23 1.90 -13.95
CA GLY A 409 -17.18 2.79 -14.59
C GLY A 409 -18.56 2.72 -13.91
N LEU A 410 -19.58 2.28 -14.65
CA LEU A 410 -20.95 2.08 -14.16
C LEU A 410 -21.24 0.63 -13.76
N GLU A 411 -20.26 -0.26 -13.81
CA GLU A 411 -20.43 -1.66 -13.44
C GLU A 411 -19.86 -1.95 -12.05
N ILE A 412 -20.52 -2.86 -11.34
CA ILE A 412 -20.02 -3.46 -10.11
C ILE A 412 -19.62 -4.89 -10.43
N ILE A 413 -18.35 -5.21 -10.21
CA ILE A 413 -17.77 -6.51 -10.49
C ILE A 413 -17.54 -7.24 -9.17
N PRO A 414 -18.27 -8.35 -8.91
CA PRO A 414 -18.02 -9.19 -7.75
C PRO A 414 -16.81 -10.09 -7.98
N ILE A 415 -16.00 -10.21 -6.92
CA ILE A 415 -14.76 -10.99 -6.89
C ILE A 415 -14.81 -11.98 -5.74
N GLU A 416 -14.62 -13.26 -6.03
CA GLU A 416 -14.45 -14.34 -5.07
C GLU A 416 -12.98 -14.80 -5.06
N VAL A 417 -12.43 -15.03 -3.87
CA VAL A 417 -11.06 -15.49 -3.69
C VAL A 417 -11.05 -16.89 -3.08
N LYS A 418 -10.33 -17.81 -3.70
CA LYS A 418 -10.16 -19.19 -3.22
C LYS A 418 -8.68 -19.55 -3.16
N ALA A 419 -8.19 -19.88 -1.99
CA ALA A 419 -6.80 -20.27 -1.78
C ALA A 419 -6.48 -21.69 -2.26
N GLU A 420 -7.49 -22.46 -2.70
CA GLU A 420 -7.39 -23.88 -3.05
C GLU A 420 -8.08 -24.20 -4.36
N ASP A 421 -7.94 -25.47 -4.78
CA ASP A 421 -8.55 -26.01 -5.99
C ASP A 421 -10.04 -26.32 -5.82
N ASN A 422 -10.55 -26.40 -4.57
CA ASN A 422 -11.97 -26.68 -4.31
C ASN A 422 -12.79 -25.39 -4.36
N VAL A 423 -13.47 -25.19 -5.49
CA VAL A 423 -14.18 -23.95 -5.85
C VAL A 423 -15.71 -24.04 -5.71
N ASN A 424 -16.20 -24.73 -4.67
CA ASN A 424 -17.65 -24.76 -4.38
C ASN A 424 -18.12 -23.36 -3.90
N GLY A 425 -18.71 -22.59 -4.82
CA GLY A 425 -19.13 -21.22 -4.61
C GLY A 425 -20.63 -21.03 -4.46
N LYS A 426 -21.25 -21.59 -3.40
CA LYS A 426 -22.69 -21.39 -3.12
C LYS A 426 -23.03 -19.91 -2.97
N SER A 427 -22.24 -19.18 -2.18
CA SER A 427 -22.41 -17.74 -1.97
C SER A 427 -22.37 -16.93 -3.26
N PHE A 428 -21.41 -17.26 -4.13
CA PHE A 428 -21.24 -16.57 -5.41
C PHE A 428 -22.36 -16.89 -6.42
N ALA A 429 -22.97 -18.08 -6.30
CA ALA A 429 -24.17 -18.45 -7.07
C ALA A 429 -25.41 -17.70 -6.57
N GLU A 430 -25.58 -17.54 -5.24
CA GLU A 430 -26.67 -16.73 -4.65
C GLU A 430 -26.56 -15.26 -5.05
N TYR A 431 -25.36 -14.68 -5.03
CA TYR A 431 -25.13 -13.32 -5.52
C TYR A 431 -25.56 -13.20 -6.99
N ASN A 432 -25.13 -14.13 -7.84
CA ASN A 432 -25.47 -14.14 -9.27
C ASN A 432 -26.98 -14.22 -9.52
N LYS A 433 -27.68 -15.09 -8.77
CA LYS A 433 -29.13 -15.23 -8.87
C LYS A 433 -29.88 -13.96 -8.48
N LYS A 434 -29.34 -13.20 -7.52
CA LYS A 434 -30.02 -12.02 -6.97
C LYS A 434 -29.77 -10.75 -7.78
N TYR A 435 -28.55 -10.58 -8.33
CA TYR A 435 -28.11 -9.31 -8.93
C TYR A 435 -27.73 -9.41 -10.41
N GLU A 436 -27.61 -10.62 -10.95
CA GLU A 436 -27.34 -10.91 -12.38
C GLU A 436 -26.21 -10.04 -12.97
N PRO A 437 -25.02 -9.95 -12.34
CA PRO A 437 -23.96 -9.12 -12.84
C PRO A 437 -23.51 -9.58 -14.24
N ARG A 438 -23.11 -8.64 -15.10
CA ARG A 438 -22.58 -8.96 -16.44
C ARG A 438 -21.42 -9.93 -16.38
N ILE A 439 -20.53 -9.75 -15.39
CA ILE A 439 -19.35 -10.59 -15.17
C ILE A 439 -19.12 -10.81 -13.69
N ARG A 440 -18.56 -11.98 -13.36
CA ARG A 440 -18.07 -12.38 -12.04
C ARG A 440 -16.67 -12.89 -12.15
N LEU A 441 -15.79 -12.46 -11.26
CA LEU A 441 -14.38 -12.88 -11.25
C LEU A 441 -14.12 -13.81 -10.06
N ARG A 442 -13.39 -14.87 -10.30
CA ARG A 442 -12.85 -15.73 -9.27
C ARG A 442 -11.35 -15.78 -9.39
N TYR A 443 -10.64 -15.54 -8.32
CA TYR A 443 -9.21 -15.78 -8.20
C TYR A 443 -8.96 -17.05 -7.42
N SER A 444 -8.25 -18.01 -7.99
CA SER A 444 -7.96 -19.32 -7.36
C SER A 444 -6.61 -19.89 -7.83
N LEU A 445 -6.23 -21.06 -7.33
CA LEU A 445 -5.05 -21.76 -7.82
C LEU A 445 -5.34 -22.61 -9.10
N LEU A 446 -6.51 -22.44 -9.70
CA LEU A 446 -6.87 -23.05 -10.98
C LEU A 446 -6.51 -22.15 -12.16
N ASN A 447 -6.28 -22.76 -13.32
CA ASN A 447 -5.99 -22.06 -14.57
C ASN A 447 -7.19 -21.23 -15.07
N ILE A 448 -6.97 -20.35 -16.05
CA ILE A 448 -8.02 -19.54 -16.68
C ILE A 448 -9.13 -20.45 -17.19
N LYS A 449 -10.37 -20.13 -16.81
CA LYS A 449 -11.56 -20.84 -17.26
C LYS A 449 -12.78 -19.93 -17.24
N ARG A 450 -13.51 -19.89 -18.34
CA ARG A 450 -14.79 -19.15 -18.42
C ARG A 450 -15.98 -20.11 -18.35
N ASN A 451 -16.93 -19.80 -17.48
CA ASN A 451 -18.20 -20.51 -17.34
C ASN A 451 -19.35 -19.50 -17.33
N GLY A 452 -19.97 -19.27 -18.48
CA GLY A 452 -20.99 -18.23 -18.63
C GLY A 452 -20.43 -16.83 -18.31
N ASN A 453 -21.05 -16.14 -17.36
CA ASN A 453 -20.57 -14.83 -16.90
C ASN A 453 -19.51 -14.92 -15.79
N MET A 454 -19.05 -16.11 -15.41
CA MET A 454 -17.97 -16.28 -14.45
C MET A 454 -16.65 -16.59 -15.16
N VAL A 455 -15.61 -15.81 -14.82
CA VAL A 455 -14.25 -16.09 -15.27
C VAL A 455 -13.38 -16.40 -14.03
N ASN A 456 -12.78 -17.58 -14.04
CA ASN A 456 -11.74 -17.94 -13.10
C ASN A 456 -10.38 -17.51 -13.63
N PHE A 457 -9.62 -16.82 -12.82
CA PHE A 457 -8.23 -16.49 -13.07
C PHE A 457 -7.33 -17.16 -12.04
N PRO A 458 -6.12 -17.61 -12.45
CA PRO A 458 -5.07 -17.87 -11.47
C PRO A 458 -4.87 -16.66 -10.56
N ILE A 459 -4.76 -16.88 -9.26
CA ILE A 459 -4.68 -15.79 -8.27
C ILE A 459 -3.53 -14.83 -8.55
N PHE A 460 -2.42 -15.30 -9.06
CA PHE A 460 -1.27 -14.48 -9.43
C PHE A 460 -1.54 -13.49 -10.58
N LEU A 461 -2.64 -13.67 -11.32
CA LEU A 461 -3.05 -12.72 -12.37
C LEU A 461 -3.86 -11.53 -11.86
N CYS A 462 -4.12 -11.43 -10.56
CA CYS A 462 -4.92 -10.31 -10.06
C CYS A 462 -4.27 -8.94 -10.30
N ASP A 463 -2.93 -8.85 -10.39
CA ASP A 463 -2.20 -7.61 -10.70
C ASP A 463 -2.36 -7.13 -12.17
N TRP A 464 -2.98 -7.95 -13.02
CA TRP A 464 -3.28 -7.61 -14.42
C TRP A 464 -4.78 -7.38 -14.66
N LEU A 465 -5.57 -7.15 -13.61
CA LEU A 465 -7.01 -6.96 -13.76
C LEU A 465 -7.34 -5.82 -14.73
N ASN A 466 -6.68 -4.67 -14.61
CA ASN A 466 -6.89 -3.55 -15.54
C ASN A 466 -6.55 -3.89 -17.00
N ASP A 467 -5.60 -4.80 -17.22
CA ASP A 467 -5.20 -5.20 -18.57
C ASP A 467 -6.23 -6.14 -19.20
N VAL A 468 -6.91 -6.98 -18.39
CA VAL A 468 -7.88 -7.97 -18.88
C VAL A 468 -9.34 -7.49 -18.88
N LEU A 469 -9.69 -6.51 -18.05
CA LEU A 469 -11.06 -5.96 -17.96
C LEU A 469 -11.66 -5.54 -19.32
N PRO A 470 -10.91 -4.90 -20.24
CA PRO A 470 -11.45 -4.54 -21.55
C PRO A 470 -11.85 -5.75 -22.43
N SER A 471 -11.32 -6.94 -22.14
CA SER A 471 -11.58 -8.19 -22.89
C SER A 471 -12.70 -9.04 -22.25
N LEU A 472 -13.23 -8.64 -21.10
CA LEU A 472 -14.26 -9.37 -20.36
C LEU A 472 -15.65 -8.87 -20.71
#